data_5f3f81ab58efe5af8a9fc6acb1e50bfd
#
_entry.id   5f3f81ab58efe5af8a9fc6acb1e50bfd
#
_cell.length_a   1.000
_cell.length_b   1.000
_cell.length_c   1.000
_cell.angle_alpha   90.00
_cell.angle_beta   90.00
_cell.angle_gamma   90.00
#
_symmetry.space_group_name_H-M   'P 1'
#
loop_
_entity.id
_entity.type
_entity.pdbx_description
1 polymer ?
#
loop_
_entity_poly.entity_id
_entity_poly.type
_entity_poly.pdbx_seq_one_letter_code
_entity_poly.pdbx_strand_id
1 'polypeptide(L)'
;MKKRTIKDLFNIPNCLCYFRIILIPIFLHRYFLASCKEDYYLCAFILILSGLSDFLDGYIARHYHMVTDFGKVIDPIADKLTQFTVAVVLIYTYSWMWLLLGIIVIKDGMLALGGFYLYEKGAQVKGASWWGKISTAIFDIVAIILVGIHIPDSPISTIMIIVCIILMGLSLSLIHI
;
A
#
# COMPACT_ATOMS: atom_id res chain seq x y z
N MET A 1 -0.54 0.78 -31.73
CA MET A 1 -1.37 0.31 -30.60
C MET A 1 -1.46 -1.22 -30.69
N LYS A 2 -0.82 -1.97 -29.77
CA LYS A 2 -0.95 -3.43 -29.70
C LYS A 2 -2.41 -3.77 -29.35
N LYS A 3 -3.04 -4.67 -30.13
CA LYS A 3 -4.39 -5.16 -29.83
C LYS A 3 -4.40 -5.73 -28.39
N ARG A 4 -5.21 -5.13 -27.50
CA ARG A 4 -5.47 -5.64 -26.16
C ARG A 4 -6.12 -7.01 -26.31
N THR A 5 -5.43 -8.06 -25.91
CA THR A 5 -5.97 -9.42 -25.89
C THR A 5 -6.54 -9.67 -24.50
N ILE A 6 -7.68 -10.36 -24.40
CA ILE A 6 -8.29 -10.79 -23.11
C ILE A 6 -7.28 -11.54 -22.25
N LYS A 7 -6.32 -12.24 -22.88
CA LYS A 7 -5.20 -12.90 -22.18
C LYS A 7 -4.30 -11.96 -21.39
N ASP A 8 -4.18 -10.69 -21.81
CA ASP A 8 -3.36 -9.69 -21.10
C ASP A 8 -4.02 -9.24 -19.79
N LEU A 9 -5.35 -9.39 -19.65
CA LEU A 9 -6.10 -9.07 -18.44
C LEU A 9 -5.98 -10.17 -17.38
N PHE A 10 -5.92 -11.44 -17.79
CA PHE A 10 -5.88 -12.62 -16.91
C PHE A 10 -4.49 -13.26 -16.87
N ASN A 11 -3.46 -12.43 -16.91
CA ASN A 11 -2.09 -12.88 -16.68
C ASN A 11 -1.86 -13.13 -15.19
N ILE A 12 -0.93 -14.04 -14.83
CA ILE A 12 -0.65 -14.43 -13.43
C ILE A 12 -0.42 -13.21 -12.54
N PRO A 13 0.45 -12.21 -12.88
CA PRO A 13 0.61 -11.00 -12.08
C PRO A 13 -0.70 -10.24 -11.87
N ASN A 14 -1.50 -10.05 -12.94
CA ASN A 14 -2.77 -9.33 -12.81
C ASN A 14 -3.79 -10.07 -11.92
N CYS A 15 -3.80 -11.40 -11.95
CA CYS A 15 -4.63 -12.20 -11.05
C CYS A 15 -4.23 -12.02 -9.58
N LEU A 16 -2.95 -11.86 -9.28
CA LEU A 16 -2.47 -11.55 -7.92
C LEU A 16 -2.90 -10.15 -7.48
N CYS A 17 -2.89 -9.14 -8.38
CA CYS A 17 -3.45 -7.82 -8.08
C CYS A 17 -4.96 -7.89 -7.79
N TYR A 18 -5.74 -8.68 -8.56
CA TYR A 18 -7.16 -8.89 -8.27
C TYR A 18 -7.39 -9.60 -6.94
N PHE A 19 -6.58 -10.61 -6.64
CA PHE A 19 -6.62 -11.30 -5.35
C PHE A 19 -6.42 -10.31 -4.19
N ARG A 20 -5.45 -9.41 -4.29
CA ARG A 20 -5.19 -8.34 -3.31
C ARG A 20 -6.42 -7.43 -3.13
N ILE A 21 -7.05 -7.00 -4.23
CA ILE A 21 -8.27 -6.17 -4.17
C ILE A 21 -9.42 -6.91 -3.46
N ILE A 22 -9.56 -8.22 -3.68
CA ILE A 22 -10.56 -9.06 -2.99
C ILE A 22 -10.25 -9.21 -1.50
N LEU A 23 -8.99 -9.25 -1.12
CA LEU A 23 -8.59 -9.33 0.30
C LEU A 23 -8.98 -8.07 1.09
N ILE A 24 -9.11 -6.89 0.46
CA ILE A 24 -9.50 -5.65 1.13
C ILE A 24 -10.87 -5.76 1.84
N PRO A 25 -11.98 -6.11 1.16
CA PRO A 25 -13.28 -6.24 1.82
C PRO A 25 -13.31 -7.39 2.83
N ILE A 26 -12.55 -8.46 2.61
CA ILE A 26 -12.44 -9.56 3.57
C ILE A 26 -11.74 -9.08 4.85
N PHE A 27 -10.63 -8.33 4.71
CA PHE A 27 -9.94 -7.69 5.83
C PHE A 27 -10.85 -6.76 6.62
N LEU A 28 -11.56 -5.84 5.94
CA LEU A 28 -12.49 -4.92 6.56
C LEU A 28 -13.57 -5.65 7.35
N HIS A 29 -14.22 -6.62 6.73
CA HIS A 29 -15.28 -7.41 7.37
C HIS A 29 -14.76 -8.14 8.63
N ARG A 30 -13.59 -8.78 8.54
CA ARG A 30 -12.98 -9.47 9.68
C ARG A 30 -12.54 -8.52 10.78
N TYR A 31 -11.95 -7.39 10.44
CA TYR A 31 -11.47 -6.43 11.44
C TYR A 31 -12.62 -5.81 12.26
N PHE A 32 -13.74 -5.44 11.62
CA PHE A 32 -14.89 -4.86 12.33
C PHE A 32 -15.69 -5.89 13.13
N LEU A 33 -15.60 -7.16 12.82
CA LEU A 33 -16.19 -8.25 13.60
C LEU A 33 -15.25 -8.82 14.66
N ALA A 34 -13.99 -8.39 14.66
CA ALA A 34 -12.97 -8.90 15.59
C ALA A 34 -13.39 -8.61 17.05
N SER A 35 -13.43 -9.66 17.88
CA SER A 35 -13.80 -9.58 19.29
C SER A 35 -12.74 -10.17 20.21
N CYS A 36 -11.84 -10.99 19.67
CA CYS A 36 -10.77 -11.65 20.40
C CYS A 36 -9.41 -11.44 19.71
N LYS A 37 -8.31 -11.79 20.40
CA LYS A 37 -6.95 -11.61 19.86
C LYS A 37 -6.70 -12.45 18.61
N GLU A 38 -7.30 -13.63 18.53
CA GLU A 38 -7.18 -14.54 17.40
C GLU A 38 -7.74 -13.92 16.11
N ASP A 39 -8.82 -13.13 16.23
CA ASP A 39 -9.40 -12.40 15.10
C ASP A 39 -8.43 -11.36 14.52
N TYR A 40 -7.71 -10.64 15.39
CA TYR A 40 -6.69 -9.66 14.95
C TYR A 40 -5.47 -10.35 14.33
N TYR A 41 -5.06 -11.53 14.83
CA TYR A 41 -4.02 -12.33 14.17
C TYR A 41 -4.46 -12.79 12.79
N LEU A 42 -5.74 -13.17 12.61
CA LEU A 42 -6.28 -13.49 11.30
C LEU A 42 -6.26 -12.26 10.37
N CYS A 43 -6.62 -11.08 10.87
CA CYS A 43 -6.53 -9.83 10.12
C CYS A 43 -5.09 -9.51 9.69
N ALA A 44 -4.12 -9.66 10.60
CA ALA A 44 -2.71 -9.49 10.28
C ALA A 44 -2.23 -10.53 9.24
N PHE A 45 -2.68 -11.77 9.32
CA PHE A 45 -2.37 -12.81 8.34
C PHE A 45 -2.92 -12.47 6.94
N ILE A 46 -4.13 -11.89 6.85
CA ILE A 46 -4.70 -11.41 5.58
C ILE A 46 -3.80 -10.33 4.97
N LEU A 47 -3.29 -9.39 5.79
CA LEU A 47 -2.37 -8.35 5.31
C LEU A 47 -1.01 -8.93 4.88
N ILE A 48 -0.48 -9.93 5.57
CA ILE A 48 0.72 -10.66 5.15
C ILE A 48 0.51 -11.32 3.79
N LEU A 49 -0.63 -11.99 3.59
CA LEU A 49 -0.97 -12.58 2.30
C LEU A 49 -1.06 -11.53 1.19
N SER A 50 -1.63 -10.36 1.49
CA SER A 50 -1.71 -9.23 0.57
C SER A 50 -0.31 -8.75 0.17
N GLY A 51 0.59 -8.52 1.14
CA GLY A 51 1.97 -8.10 0.88
C GLY A 51 2.81 -9.16 0.14
N LEU A 52 2.63 -10.46 0.45
CA LEU A 52 3.26 -11.54 -0.30
C LEU A 52 2.77 -11.59 -1.75
N SER A 53 1.47 -11.37 -1.98
CA SER A 53 0.89 -11.28 -3.32
C SER A 53 1.55 -10.18 -4.14
N ASP A 54 1.75 -8.98 -3.55
CA ASP A 54 2.43 -7.84 -4.15
C ASP A 54 3.89 -8.14 -4.52
N PHE A 55 4.61 -8.78 -3.60
CA PHE A 55 5.99 -9.18 -3.86
C PHE A 55 6.08 -10.20 -5.01
N LEU A 56 5.15 -11.19 -5.01
CA LEU A 56 5.14 -12.26 -6.01
C LEU A 56 4.73 -11.76 -7.39
N ASP A 57 3.72 -10.88 -7.51
CA ASP A 57 3.31 -10.36 -8.82
C ASP A 57 4.40 -9.51 -9.46
N GLY A 58 5.08 -8.65 -8.67
CA GLY A 58 6.22 -7.88 -9.14
C GLY A 58 7.42 -8.74 -9.52
N TYR A 59 7.69 -9.83 -8.78
CA TYR A 59 8.75 -10.77 -9.11
C TYR A 59 8.45 -11.54 -10.40
N ILE A 60 7.25 -12.13 -10.50
CA ILE A 60 6.82 -12.92 -11.66
C ILE A 60 6.77 -12.05 -12.92
N ALA A 61 6.19 -10.84 -12.83
CA ALA A 61 6.09 -9.92 -13.96
C ALA A 61 7.46 -9.58 -14.55
N ARG A 62 8.46 -9.35 -13.70
CA ARG A 62 9.83 -9.03 -14.14
C ARG A 62 10.60 -10.24 -14.63
N HIS A 63 10.53 -11.36 -13.90
CA HIS A 63 11.32 -12.57 -14.22
C HIS A 63 10.84 -13.26 -15.50
N TYR A 64 9.54 -13.31 -15.73
CA TYR A 64 8.94 -13.97 -16.90
C TYR A 64 8.56 -13.00 -18.02
N HIS A 65 8.98 -11.73 -17.95
CA HIS A 65 8.67 -10.70 -18.95
C HIS A 65 7.15 -10.56 -19.24
N MET A 66 6.32 -10.78 -18.22
CA MET A 66 4.85 -10.75 -18.30
C MET A 66 4.27 -9.38 -17.93
N VAL A 67 5.04 -8.31 -18.05
CA VAL A 67 4.60 -6.95 -17.75
C VAL A 67 3.58 -6.49 -18.79
N THR A 68 2.35 -6.22 -18.37
CA THR A 68 1.28 -5.69 -19.22
C THR A 68 1.04 -4.21 -18.94
N ASP A 69 0.54 -3.45 -19.94
CA ASP A 69 0.22 -2.03 -19.73
C ASP A 69 -0.96 -1.86 -18.75
N PHE A 70 -1.84 -2.86 -18.67
CA PHE A 70 -2.92 -2.90 -17.69
C PHE A 70 -2.38 -3.17 -16.28
N GLY A 71 -1.47 -4.13 -16.11
CA GLY A 71 -0.82 -4.42 -14.84
C GLY A 71 -0.10 -3.21 -14.25
N LYS A 72 0.61 -2.44 -15.06
CA LYS A 72 1.28 -1.19 -14.63
C LYS A 72 0.34 -0.15 -14.01
N VAL A 73 -0.96 -0.22 -14.32
CA VAL A 73 -1.97 0.70 -13.79
C VAL A 73 -2.68 0.10 -12.58
N ILE A 74 -3.08 -1.17 -12.65
CA ILE A 74 -3.87 -1.80 -11.58
C ILE A 74 -3.03 -2.07 -10.32
N ASP A 75 -1.74 -2.38 -10.49
CA ASP A 75 -0.82 -2.67 -9.41
C ASP A 75 -0.66 -1.48 -8.44
N PRO A 76 -0.29 -0.26 -8.86
CA PRO A 76 -0.26 0.90 -7.98
C PRO A 76 -1.63 1.24 -7.35
N ILE A 77 -2.73 0.96 -8.05
CA ILE A 77 -4.08 1.20 -7.52
C ILE A 77 -4.39 0.22 -6.39
N ALA A 78 -4.14 -1.08 -6.59
CA ALA A 78 -4.36 -2.10 -5.58
C ALA A 78 -3.53 -1.84 -4.31
N ASP A 79 -2.25 -1.48 -4.49
CA ASP A 79 -1.32 -1.12 -3.42
C ASP A 79 -1.82 0.07 -2.60
N LYS A 80 -2.19 1.17 -3.27
CA LYS A 80 -2.70 2.37 -2.61
C LYS A 80 -4.05 2.15 -1.93
N LEU A 81 -4.94 1.36 -2.51
CA LEU A 81 -6.22 1.01 -1.89
C LEU A 81 -6.00 0.21 -0.61
N THR A 82 -5.09 -0.78 -0.61
CA THR A 82 -4.76 -1.55 0.59
C THR A 82 -4.17 -0.64 1.67
N GLN A 83 -3.16 0.16 1.34
CA GLN A 83 -2.52 1.08 2.26
C GLN A 83 -3.52 2.07 2.89
N PHE A 84 -4.35 2.70 2.07
CA PHE A 84 -5.37 3.64 2.52
C PHE A 84 -6.40 2.97 3.43
N THR A 85 -6.90 1.79 3.04
CA THR A 85 -7.88 1.03 3.83
C THR A 85 -7.33 0.67 5.21
N VAL A 86 -6.11 0.16 5.28
CA VAL A 86 -5.47 -0.20 6.56
C VAL A 86 -5.27 1.05 7.42
N ALA A 87 -4.78 2.15 6.84
CA ALA A 87 -4.61 3.40 7.57
C ALA A 87 -5.93 3.94 8.14
N VAL A 88 -7.03 3.93 7.35
CA VAL A 88 -8.37 4.35 7.80
C VAL A 88 -8.86 3.48 8.94
N VAL A 89 -8.70 2.16 8.84
CA VAL A 89 -9.15 1.23 9.90
C VAL A 89 -8.36 1.46 11.20
N LEU A 90 -7.07 1.69 11.12
CA LEU A 90 -6.22 1.92 12.29
C LEU A 90 -6.51 3.26 13.01
N ILE A 91 -7.16 4.24 12.34
CA ILE A 91 -7.61 5.48 13.01
C ILE A 91 -8.59 5.20 14.16
N TYR A 92 -9.44 4.17 14.03
CA TYR A 92 -10.40 3.81 15.08
C TYR A 92 -9.73 3.24 16.33
N THR A 93 -8.47 2.79 16.20
CA THR A 93 -7.74 2.14 17.31
C THR A 93 -6.62 3.02 17.87
N TYR A 94 -5.98 3.86 17.02
CA TYR A 94 -4.77 4.60 17.37
C TYR A 94 -4.92 6.09 17.12
N SER A 95 -4.77 6.89 18.17
CA SER A 95 -5.01 8.35 18.15
C SER A 95 -4.10 9.13 17.18
N TRP A 96 -2.87 8.70 16.95
CA TRP A 96 -1.93 9.39 16.04
C TRP A 96 -2.04 8.98 14.58
N MET A 97 -2.89 7.99 14.27
CA MET A 97 -2.98 7.43 12.93
C MET A 97 -3.61 8.39 11.92
N TRP A 98 -4.49 9.31 12.35
CA TRP A 98 -5.08 10.33 11.48
C TRP A 98 -4.02 11.27 10.87
N LEU A 99 -2.96 11.61 11.65
CA LEU A 99 -1.85 12.44 11.18
C LEU A 99 -1.04 11.69 10.11
N LEU A 100 -0.77 10.40 10.35
CA LEU A 100 -0.07 9.54 9.39
C LEU A 100 -0.87 9.39 8.09
N LEU A 101 -2.20 9.18 8.18
CA LEU A 101 -3.08 9.13 7.00
C LEU A 101 -3.01 10.45 6.21
N GLY A 102 -3.05 11.60 6.90
CA GLY A 102 -2.92 12.91 6.25
C GLY A 102 -1.62 13.04 5.45
N ILE A 103 -0.48 12.60 6.00
CA ILE A 103 0.81 12.61 5.32
C ILE A 103 0.81 11.65 4.11
N ILE A 104 0.23 10.46 4.24
CA ILE A 104 0.11 9.51 3.13
C ILE A 104 -0.68 10.13 1.97
N VAL A 105 -1.85 10.72 2.26
CA VAL A 105 -2.71 11.34 1.24
C VAL A 105 -2.00 12.52 0.56
N ILE A 106 -1.33 13.38 1.31
CA ILE A 106 -0.57 14.51 0.75
C ILE A 106 0.56 13.98 -0.13
N LYS A 107 1.35 13.03 0.36
CA LYS A 107 2.49 12.45 -0.38
C LYS A 107 2.04 11.83 -1.71
N ASP A 108 1.04 10.98 -1.66
CA ASP A 108 0.57 10.26 -2.84
C ASP A 108 -0.18 11.18 -3.81
N GLY A 109 -0.93 12.17 -3.28
CA GLY A 109 -1.57 13.21 -4.07
C GLY A 109 -0.55 14.08 -4.82
N MET A 110 0.53 14.50 -4.14
CA MET A 110 1.60 15.27 -4.79
C MET A 110 2.34 14.46 -5.86
N LEU A 111 2.58 13.17 -5.61
CA LEU A 111 3.18 12.29 -6.62
C LEU A 111 2.27 12.10 -7.84
N ALA A 112 0.97 11.94 -7.63
CA ALA A 112 0.00 11.79 -8.71
C ALA A 112 -0.12 13.08 -9.53
N LEU A 113 -0.28 14.24 -8.88
CA LEU A 113 -0.36 15.55 -9.54
C LEU A 113 0.92 15.91 -10.26
N GLY A 114 2.07 15.70 -9.63
CA GLY A 114 3.39 15.93 -10.24
C GLY A 114 3.64 15.03 -11.44
N GLY A 115 3.28 13.77 -11.35
CA GLY A 115 3.35 12.81 -12.44
C GLY A 115 2.46 13.20 -13.63
N PHE A 116 1.23 13.65 -13.36
CA PHE A 116 0.29 14.13 -14.38
C PHE A 116 0.83 15.39 -15.09
N TYR A 117 1.31 16.37 -14.32
CA TYR A 117 1.89 17.61 -14.86
C TYR A 117 3.12 17.36 -15.75
N LEU A 118 4.02 16.46 -15.33
CA LEU A 118 5.19 16.08 -16.12
C LEU A 118 4.79 15.34 -17.40
N TYR A 119 3.77 14.48 -17.33
CA TYR A 119 3.22 13.76 -18.47
C TYR A 119 2.68 14.74 -19.54
N GLU A 120 1.91 15.78 -19.14
CA GLU A 120 1.41 16.80 -20.06
C GLU A 120 2.54 17.58 -20.75
N LYS A 121 3.66 17.81 -20.06
CA LYS A 121 4.85 18.47 -20.61
C LYS A 121 5.76 17.57 -21.45
N GLY A 122 5.40 16.30 -21.64
CA GLY A 122 6.21 15.32 -22.38
C GLY A 122 7.54 14.97 -21.69
N ALA A 123 7.70 15.32 -20.42
CA ALA A 123 8.89 15.00 -19.65
C ALA A 123 8.84 13.54 -19.16
N GLN A 124 10.00 12.87 -19.13
CA GLN A 124 10.09 11.53 -18.56
C GLN A 124 9.89 11.62 -17.04
N VAL A 125 8.83 10.98 -16.54
CA VAL A 125 8.60 10.85 -15.11
C VAL A 125 9.70 9.94 -14.55
N LYS A 126 10.64 10.50 -13.79
CA LYS A 126 11.59 9.71 -13.01
C LYS A 126 10.75 8.90 -12.01
N GLY A 127 10.94 7.58 -11.99
CA GLY A 127 10.23 6.68 -11.07
C GLY A 127 10.37 7.13 -9.60
N ALA A 128 9.45 6.67 -8.75
CA ALA A 128 9.43 6.98 -7.32
C ALA A 128 10.82 6.82 -6.69
N SER A 129 11.20 7.79 -5.85
CA SER A 129 12.50 7.77 -5.17
C SER A 129 12.65 6.51 -4.30
N TRP A 130 13.84 6.00 -4.15
CA TRP A 130 14.13 4.86 -3.27
C TRP A 130 13.60 5.05 -1.85
N TRP A 131 13.70 6.26 -1.32
CA TRP A 131 13.18 6.64 -0.01
C TRP A 131 11.66 6.49 0.10
N GLY A 132 10.93 6.81 -0.98
CA GLY A 132 9.49 6.61 -1.05
C GLY A 132 9.09 5.14 -0.92
N LYS A 133 9.84 4.23 -1.55
CA LYS A 133 9.60 2.78 -1.48
C LYS A 133 9.90 2.22 -0.10
N ILE A 134 11.01 2.65 0.51
CA ILE A 134 11.41 2.22 1.86
C ILE A 134 10.37 2.66 2.89
N SER A 135 9.92 3.93 2.84
CA SER A 135 8.94 4.45 3.80
C SER A 135 7.59 3.72 3.70
N THR A 136 7.16 3.34 2.49
CA THR A 136 5.93 2.56 2.28
C THR A 136 6.08 1.14 2.83
N ALA A 137 7.18 0.46 2.54
CA ALA A 137 7.44 -0.90 3.05
C ALA A 137 7.50 -0.94 4.60
N ILE A 138 8.11 0.07 5.23
CA ILE A 138 8.13 0.19 6.69
C ILE A 138 6.71 0.40 7.24
N PHE A 139 5.90 1.25 6.58
CA PHE A 139 4.50 1.42 6.96
C PHE A 139 3.74 0.10 6.91
N ASP A 140 3.88 -0.68 5.84
CA ASP A 140 3.17 -1.95 5.67
C ASP A 140 3.54 -2.95 6.78
N ILE A 141 4.83 -3.06 7.12
CA ILE A 141 5.30 -3.90 8.22
C ILE A 141 4.72 -3.42 9.57
N VAL A 142 4.78 -2.12 9.84
CA VAL A 142 4.25 -1.54 11.08
C VAL A 142 2.74 -1.72 11.16
N ALA A 143 2.01 -1.54 10.07
CA ALA A 143 0.57 -1.73 10.01
C ALA A 143 0.17 -3.18 10.32
N ILE A 144 0.88 -4.17 9.78
CA ILE A 144 0.67 -5.60 10.10
C ILE A 144 0.88 -5.85 11.60
N ILE A 145 1.94 -5.29 12.19
CA ILE A 145 2.23 -5.44 13.62
C ILE A 145 1.15 -4.77 14.47
N LEU A 146 0.73 -3.54 14.13
CA LEU A 146 -0.31 -2.80 14.85
C LEU A 146 -1.66 -3.51 14.80
N VAL A 147 -2.02 -4.08 13.65
CA VAL A 147 -3.25 -4.88 13.50
C VAL A 147 -3.16 -6.15 14.35
N GLY A 148 -2.05 -6.87 14.29
CA GLY A 148 -1.90 -8.16 14.99
C GLY A 148 -1.84 -8.02 16.50
N ILE A 149 -1.05 -7.07 17.02
CA ILE A 149 -0.89 -6.86 18.47
C ILE A 149 -2.14 -6.22 19.06
N HIS A 150 -2.80 -5.33 18.32
CA HIS A 150 -4.02 -4.62 18.70
C HIS A 150 -4.01 -4.12 20.17
N ILE A 151 -2.98 -3.36 20.52
CA ILE A 151 -2.87 -2.70 21.85
C ILE A 151 -3.08 -1.20 21.64
N PRO A 152 -4.29 -0.66 21.89
CA PRO A 152 -4.60 0.74 21.68
C PRO A 152 -3.68 1.64 22.53
N ASP A 153 -3.18 2.72 21.91
CA ASP A 153 -2.44 3.82 22.56
C ASP A 153 -1.34 3.40 23.56
N SER A 154 -0.70 2.26 23.31
CA SER A 154 0.48 1.88 24.07
C SER A 154 1.68 2.76 23.71
N PRO A 155 2.67 2.97 24.61
CA PRO A 155 3.88 3.70 24.25
C PRO A 155 4.61 3.12 23.04
N ILE A 156 4.57 1.80 22.88
CA ILE A 156 5.22 1.08 21.75
C ILE A 156 4.49 1.39 20.45
N SER A 157 3.16 1.27 20.40
CA SER A 157 2.38 1.58 19.19
C SER A 157 2.52 3.04 18.79
N THR A 158 2.52 3.96 19.77
CA THR A 158 2.72 5.39 19.52
C THR A 158 4.10 5.67 18.92
N ILE A 159 5.17 5.07 19.45
CA ILE A 159 6.53 5.22 18.91
C ILE A 159 6.60 4.69 17.47
N MET A 160 6.02 3.53 17.19
CA MET A 160 6.00 2.95 15.84
C MET A 160 5.29 3.87 14.84
N ILE A 161 4.16 4.45 15.23
CA ILE A 161 3.42 5.40 14.37
C ILE A 161 4.23 6.68 14.15
N ILE A 162 4.85 7.23 15.19
CA ILE A 162 5.71 8.43 15.09
C ILE A 162 6.90 8.17 14.15
N VAL A 163 7.54 7.02 14.25
CA VAL A 163 8.62 6.64 13.32
C VAL A 163 8.12 6.60 11.87
N CYS A 164 6.94 6.03 11.62
CA CYS A 164 6.32 6.06 10.29
C CYS A 164 6.03 7.49 9.82
N ILE A 165 5.50 8.36 10.69
CA ILE A 165 5.25 9.78 10.39
C ILE A 165 6.53 10.47 9.95
N ILE A 166 7.62 10.31 10.70
CA ILE A 166 8.92 10.91 10.38
C ILE A 166 9.45 10.40 9.04
N LEU A 167 9.46 9.10 8.82
CA LEU A 167 9.95 8.50 7.57
C LEU A 167 9.13 8.91 6.34
N MET A 168 7.80 8.94 6.48
CA MET A 168 6.92 9.40 5.41
C MET A 168 7.11 10.91 5.14
N GLY A 169 7.26 11.73 6.18
CA GLY A 169 7.54 13.17 6.08
C GLY A 169 8.89 13.45 5.41
N LEU A 170 9.95 12.73 5.77
CA LEU A 170 11.26 12.82 5.11
C LEU A 170 11.16 12.42 3.64
N SER A 171 10.42 11.35 3.33
CA SER A 171 10.18 10.95 1.95
C SER A 171 9.45 12.02 1.14
N LEU A 172 8.51 12.74 1.75
CA LEU A 172 7.81 13.86 1.13
C LEU A 172 8.77 15.02 0.82
N SER A 173 9.63 15.38 1.79
CA SER A 173 10.65 16.44 1.62
C SER A 173 11.63 16.15 0.47
N LEU A 174 12.04 14.89 0.32
CA LEU A 174 12.97 14.46 -0.74
C LEU A 174 12.34 14.38 -2.15
N ILE A 175 11.01 14.38 -2.25
CA ILE A 175 10.32 14.46 -3.55
C ILE A 175 10.40 15.89 -4.12
N HIS A 176 10.55 16.89 -3.26
CA HIS A 176 10.57 18.30 -3.63
C HIS A 176 11.94 18.78 -4.17
N ILE A 177 12.99 17.95 -4.13
CA ILE A 177 14.32 18.20 -4.67
C ILE A 177 14.53 17.43 -5.98
#